data_ae7ccd9635c69e3b8eb6a07be274c20e
#
_entry.id   ae7ccd9635c69e3b8eb6a07be274c20e
#
_cell.length_a   1.000
_cell.length_b   1.000
_cell.length_c   1.000
_cell.angle_alpha   90.00
_cell.angle_beta   90.00
_cell.angle_gamma   90.00
#
_symmetry.space_group_name_H-M   'P 1'
#
loop_
_entity.id
_entity.type
_entity.pdbx_description
1 polymer ?
#
loop_
_entity_poly.entity_id
_entity_poly.type
_entity_poly.pdbx_seq_one_letter_code
_entity_poly.pdbx_strand_id
1 'polypeptide(L)'
;SDEQIEKMLRGIKIEKFANRDEQEVRGYYELLENVFNSWESLTFSEGLIKHFHKELLKYVEKDVLHRGEYKKSENAVEMINDGKSVGVLFATTRAYLTPKEMVELIDWTVQELSGSTYHPLLVIGNFVVEFLNIHPFTDGNGRLSRILTNFLMLKHGFLYMPYVSHEKLIEDNKPDYYLALRQAQRTLRTNNPDIYV
;
A
#
# COMPACT_ATOMS: atom_id res chain seq x y z
N SER A 1 17.53 -7.18 10.38
CA SER A 1 18.01 -6.26 11.44
C SER A 1 18.35 -4.92 10.79
N ASP A 2 18.42 -3.84 11.58
CA ASP A 2 18.72 -2.49 11.09
C ASP A 2 20.08 -2.42 10.37
N GLU A 3 21.05 -3.22 10.80
CA GLU A 3 22.36 -3.34 10.16
C GLU A 3 22.28 -3.92 8.72
N GLN A 4 21.36 -4.84 8.48
CA GLN A 4 21.14 -5.41 7.15
C GLN A 4 20.45 -4.40 6.22
N ILE A 5 19.50 -3.64 6.75
CA ILE A 5 18.83 -2.56 6.02
C ILE A 5 19.86 -1.47 5.65
N GLU A 6 20.73 -1.09 6.59
CA GLU A 6 21.77 -0.10 6.33
C GLU A 6 22.78 -0.58 5.27
N LYS A 7 23.16 -1.86 5.29
CA LYS A 7 24.01 -2.45 4.25
C LYS A 7 23.34 -2.47 2.87
N MET A 8 22.03 -2.74 2.81
CA MET A 8 21.27 -2.68 1.55
C MET A 8 21.22 -1.26 0.98
N LEU A 9 20.93 -0.28 1.83
CA LEU A 9 20.85 1.14 1.45
C LEU A 9 22.18 1.69 0.96
N ARG A 10 23.33 1.14 1.43
CA ARG A 10 24.67 1.52 0.96
C ARG A 10 25.09 0.83 -0.36
N GLY A 11 24.19 0.14 -1.06
CA GLY A 11 24.45 -0.48 -2.36
C GLY A 11 25.32 -1.73 -2.31
N ILE A 12 25.52 -2.34 -1.13
CA ILE A 12 26.22 -3.62 -1.01
C ILE A 12 25.29 -4.70 -1.55
N LYS A 13 25.64 -5.32 -2.69
CA LYS A 13 24.93 -6.46 -3.25
C LYS A 13 24.97 -7.63 -2.28
N ILE A 14 23.88 -7.94 -1.64
CA ILE A 14 23.72 -9.18 -0.87
C ILE A 14 23.38 -10.28 -1.89
N GLU A 15 24.29 -11.22 -2.09
CA GLU A 15 24.15 -12.26 -3.13
C GLU A 15 23.05 -13.29 -2.82
N LYS A 16 22.69 -13.47 -1.55
CA LYS A 16 21.57 -14.31 -1.12
C LYS A 16 20.85 -13.70 0.08
N PHE A 17 19.53 -13.60 -0.01
CA PHE A 17 18.69 -13.22 1.13
C PHE A 17 18.38 -14.48 1.94
N ALA A 18 18.74 -14.46 3.22
CA ALA A 18 18.63 -15.63 4.08
C ALA A 18 17.16 -15.89 4.52
N ASN A 19 16.33 -14.83 4.55
CA ASN A 19 14.94 -14.95 5.00
C ASN A 19 13.97 -14.09 4.18
N ARG A 20 12.66 -14.36 4.36
CA ARG A 20 11.58 -13.66 3.68
C ARG A 20 11.59 -12.16 3.96
N ASP A 21 11.84 -11.75 5.18
CA ASP A 21 11.80 -10.33 5.59
C ASP A 21 12.84 -9.50 4.83
N GLU A 22 14.04 -10.04 4.61
CA GLU A 22 15.09 -9.38 3.82
C GLU A 22 14.70 -9.24 2.34
N GLN A 23 14.07 -10.28 1.77
CA GLN A 23 13.58 -10.27 0.38
C GLN A 23 12.49 -9.20 0.19
N GLU A 24 11.55 -9.11 1.13
CA GLU A 24 10.46 -8.15 1.11
C GLU A 24 10.95 -6.71 1.29
N VAL A 25 11.87 -6.50 2.23
CA VAL A 25 12.48 -5.18 2.49
C VAL A 25 13.22 -4.68 1.26
N ARG A 26 13.99 -5.53 0.59
CA ARG A 26 14.71 -5.13 -0.62
C ARG A 26 13.75 -4.73 -1.75
N GLY A 27 12.75 -5.55 -2.05
CA GLY A 27 11.77 -5.25 -3.09
C GLY A 27 11.05 -3.93 -2.84
N TYR A 28 10.72 -3.68 -1.57
CA TYR A 28 10.10 -2.43 -1.15
C TYR A 28 10.98 -1.21 -1.42
N TYR A 29 12.25 -1.21 -0.97
CA TYR A 29 13.14 -0.05 -1.12
C TYR A 29 13.53 0.19 -2.57
N GLU A 30 13.81 -0.85 -3.36
CA GLU A 30 14.09 -0.68 -4.78
C GLU A 30 12.89 -0.09 -5.54
N LEU A 31 11.67 -0.54 -5.21
CA LEU A 31 10.47 0.03 -5.82
C LEU A 31 10.26 1.49 -5.40
N LEU A 32 10.45 1.81 -4.11
CA LEU A 32 10.33 3.17 -3.60
C LEU A 32 11.33 4.12 -4.29
N GLU A 33 12.59 3.71 -4.44
CA GLU A 33 13.61 4.45 -5.15
C GLU A 33 13.23 4.68 -6.63
N ASN A 34 12.74 3.64 -7.30
CA ASN A 34 12.26 3.75 -8.68
C ASN A 34 11.08 4.73 -8.79
N VAL A 35 10.16 4.72 -7.84
CA VAL A 35 9.05 5.69 -7.80
C VAL A 35 9.58 7.10 -7.62
N PHE A 36 10.50 7.33 -6.70
CA PHE A 36 11.08 8.67 -6.49
C PHE A 36 11.84 9.20 -7.70
N ASN A 37 12.48 8.33 -8.46
CA ASN A 37 13.24 8.70 -9.66
C ASN A 37 12.39 8.85 -10.92
N SER A 38 11.18 8.27 -10.97
CA SER A 38 10.41 8.15 -12.23
C SER A 38 8.95 8.60 -12.13
N TRP A 39 8.49 9.09 -10.97
CA TRP A 39 7.07 9.41 -10.71
C TRP A 39 6.46 10.34 -11.78
N GLU A 40 7.23 11.27 -12.34
CA GLU A 40 6.74 12.23 -13.35
C GLU A 40 6.23 11.52 -14.60
N SER A 41 6.93 10.49 -15.06
CA SER A 41 6.62 9.74 -16.28
C SER A 41 5.55 8.65 -16.09
N LEU A 42 5.24 8.29 -14.84
CA LEU A 42 4.29 7.23 -14.53
C LEU A 42 2.84 7.75 -14.54
N THR A 43 1.92 6.95 -15.03
CA THR A 43 0.48 7.24 -15.03
C THR A 43 -0.24 6.33 -14.05
N PHE A 44 -1.01 6.91 -13.13
CA PHE A 44 -1.80 6.13 -12.17
C PHE A 44 -2.86 5.31 -12.90
N SER A 45 -2.83 4.02 -12.75
CA SER A 45 -3.70 3.06 -13.43
C SER A 45 -3.68 1.70 -12.74
N GLU A 46 -4.64 0.84 -13.07
CA GLU A 46 -4.65 -0.57 -12.63
C GLU A 46 -3.36 -1.30 -13.02
N GLY A 47 -2.89 -1.10 -14.24
CA GLY A 47 -1.65 -1.70 -14.74
C GLY A 47 -0.43 -1.28 -13.91
N LEU A 48 -0.34 0.00 -13.50
CA LEU A 48 0.72 0.48 -12.63
C LEU A 48 0.66 -0.17 -11.24
N ILE A 49 -0.52 -0.27 -10.65
CA ILE A 49 -0.69 -0.90 -9.33
C ILE A 49 -0.24 -2.36 -9.36
N LYS A 50 -0.65 -3.11 -10.37
CA LYS A 50 -0.24 -4.52 -10.58
C LYS A 50 1.26 -4.64 -10.84
N HIS A 51 1.84 -3.73 -11.62
CA HIS A 51 3.27 -3.67 -11.85
C HIS A 51 4.04 -3.39 -10.55
N PHE A 52 3.61 -2.41 -9.78
CA PHE A 52 4.24 -2.11 -8.49
C PHE A 52 4.17 -3.30 -7.52
N HIS A 53 3.04 -4.01 -7.48
CA HIS A 53 2.92 -5.22 -6.68
C HIS A 53 3.89 -6.32 -7.14
N LYS A 54 4.06 -6.49 -8.45
CA LYS A 54 5.03 -7.44 -9.01
C LYS A 54 6.46 -7.08 -8.63
N GLU A 55 6.85 -5.80 -8.74
CA GLU A 55 8.17 -5.32 -8.37
C GLU A 55 8.42 -5.41 -6.85
N LEU A 56 7.40 -5.09 -6.03
CA LEU A 56 7.45 -5.20 -4.58
C LEU A 56 7.86 -6.62 -4.12
N LEU A 57 7.31 -7.64 -4.76
CA LEU A 57 7.51 -9.05 -4.37
C LEU A 57 8.53 -9.78 -5.25
N LYS A 58 9.29 -9.09 -6.09
CA LYS A 58 10.17 -9.74 -7.09
C LYS A 58 11.23 -10.69 -6.51
N TYR A 59 11.60 -10.50 -5.25
CA TYR A 59 12.56 -11.36 -4.54
C TYR A 59 11.92 -12.44 -3.68
N VAL A 60 10.60 -12.42 -3.48
CA VAL A 60 9.88 -13.34 -2.59
C VAL A 60 9.48 -14.60 -3.36
N GLU A 61 10.27 -15.65 -3.28
CA GLU A 61 10.08 -16.87 -4.09
C GLU A 61 8.70 -17.53 -3.92
N LYS A 62 8.13 -17.48 -2.72
CA LYS A 62 6.81 -18.09 -2.43
C LYS A 62 5.65 -17.42 -3.18
N ASP A 63 5.81 -16.17 -3.57
CA ASP A 63 4.74 -15.36 -4.15
C ASP A 63 4.82 -15.24 -5.69
N VAL A 64 5.68 -16.01 -6.34
CA VAL A 64 5.90 -15.97 -7.80
C VAL A 64 4.59 -16.04 -8.60
N LEU A 65 3.64 -16.88 -8.17
CA LEU A 65 2.37 -17.08 -8.85
C LEU A 65 1.33 -15.98 -8.58
N HIS A 66 1.56 -15.13 -7.58
CA HIS A 66 0.61 -14.12 -7.14
C HIS A 66 1.07 -12.68 -7.45
N ARG A 67 2.30 -12.51 -7.92
CA ARG A 67 2.88 -11.19 -8.22
C ARG A 67 2.10 -10.47 -9.31
N GLY A 68 1.54 -9.31 -8.96
CA GLY A 68 0.76 -8.51 -9.89
C GLY A 68 -0.64 -9.03 -10.20
N GLU A 69 -1.07 -10.11 -9.54
CA GLU A 69 -2.39 -10.70 -9.72
C GLU A 69 -3.28 -10.45 -8.52
N TYR A 70 -4.53 -10.07 -8.76
CA TYR A 70 -5.52 -9.97 -7.71
C TYR A 70 -5.78 -11.33 -7.05
N LYS A 71 -6.16 -11.28 -5.78
CA LYS A 71 -6.50 -12.47 -5.00
C LYS A 71 -7.59 -13.31 -5.68
N LYS A 72 -7.45 -14.62 -5.62
CA LYS A 72 -8.40 -15.60 -6.15
C LYS A 72 -9.20 -16.31 -5.04
N SER A 73 -8.77 -16.12 -3.79
CA SER A 73 -9.42 -16.64 -2.59
C SER A 73 -9.68 -15.51 -1.60
N GLU A 74 -10.62 -15.73 -0.71
CA GLU A 74 -10.91 -14.77 0.35
C GLU A 74 -9.69 -14.59 1.26
N ASN A 75 -9.47 -13.36 1.68
CA ASN A 75 -8.49 -12.99 2.68
C ASN A 75 -9.15 -12.12 3.76
N ALA A 76 -8.47 -11.95 4.88
CA ALA A 76 -8.89 -11.08 5.95
C ALA A 76 -7.67 -10.39 6.55
N VAL A 77 -7.86 -9.22 7.13
CA VAL A 77 -6.82 -8.57 7.93
C VAL A 77 -6.97 -9.06 9.35
N GLU A 78 -5.93 -9.76 9.82
CA GLU A 78 -5.89 -10.36 11.14
C GLU A 78 -5.04 -9.52 12.09
N MET A 79 -5.46 -9.50 13.35
CA MET A 79 -4.66 -8.94 14.43
C MET A 79 -3.73 -10.04 14.96
N ILE A 80 -2.43 -9.81 14.86
CA ILE A 80 -1.41 -10.75 15.34
C ILE A 80 -0.81 -10.21 16.64
N ASN A 81 -0.84 -11.02 17.69
CA ASN A 81 -0.13 -10.78 18.94
C ASN A 81 0.77 -11.97 19.25
N ASP A 82 2.06 -11.71 19.51
CA ASP A 82 3.08 -12.75 19.75
C ASP A 82 3.10 -13.86 18.68
N GLY A 83 2.93 -13.48 17.40
CA GLY A 83 2.94 -14.40 16.28
C GLY A 83 1.68 -15.26 16.12
N LYS A 84 0.64 -15.01 16.93
CA LYS A 84 -0.66 -15.72 16.84
C LYS A 84 -1.76 -14.76 16.42
N SER A 85 -2.64 -15.20 15.53
CA SER A 85 -3.87 -14.48 15.20
C SER A 85 -4.77 -14.45 16.43
N VAL A 86 -5.10 -13.25 16.90
CA VAL A 86 -6.01 -13.00 18.03
C VAL A 86 -7.41 -12.59 17.56
N GLY A 87 -7.60 -12.42 16.26
CA GLY A 87 -8.90 -12.14 15.66
C GLY A 87 -8.82 -11.43 14.31
N VAL A 88 -9.94 -11.42 13.61
CA VAL A 88 -10.10 -10.69 12.35
C VAL A 88 -10.36 -9.22 12.67
N LEU A 89 -9.52 -8.32 12.17
CA LEU A 89 -9.69 -6.87 12.31
C LEU A 89 -10.87 -6.39 11.48
N PHE A 90 -10.94 -6.84 10.22
CA PHE A 90 -12.06 -6.60 9.30
C PHE A 90 -12.04 -7.61 8.16
N ALA A 91 -13.23 -7.87 7.61
CA ALA A 91 -13.40 -8.63 6.39
C ALA A 91 -13.12 -7.73 5.18
N THR A 92 -12.36 -8.26 4.23
CA THR A 92 -12.01 -7.55 3.00
C THR A 92 -13.06 -7.80 1.90
N THR A 93 -12.98 -7.05 0.81
CA THR A 93 -13.82 -7.30 -0.38
C THR A 93 -13.63 -8.75 -0.86
N ARG A 94 -14.73 -9.38 -1.27
CA ARG A 94 -14.70 -10.74 -1.82
C ARG A 94 -13.83 -10.83 -3.09
N ALA A 95 -13.15 -11.94 -3.27
CA ALA A 95 -12.21 -12.13 -4.36
C ALA A 95 -12.82 -11.85 -5.75
N TYR A 96 -14.03 -12.31 -6.00
CA TYR A 96 -14.70 -12.10 -7.30
C TYR A 96 -15.13 -10.66 -7.56
N LEU A 97 -15.31 -9.83 -6.53
CA LEU A 97 -15.65 -8.41 -6.63
C LEU A 97 -14.40 -7.51 -6.74
N THR A 98 -13.25 -8.01 -6.32
CA THR A 98 -12.00 -7.23 -6.25
C THR A 98 -11.67 -6.50 -7.56
N PRO A 99 -11.73 -7.11 -8.75
CA PRO A 99 -11.39 -6.40 -9.98
C PRO A 99 -12.32 -5.21 -10.25
N LYS A 100 -13.63 -5.38 -10.02
CA LYS A 100 -14.62 -4.33 -10.22
C LYS A 100 -14.38 -3.17 -9.25
N GLU A 101 -14.25 -3.45 -7.96
CA GLU A 101 -14.08 -2.42 -6.95
C GLU A 101 -12.73 -1.67 -7.11
N MET A 102 -11.68 -2.34 -7.59
CA MET A 102 -10.41 -1.69 -7.91
C MET A 102 -10.52 -0.72 -9.10
N VAL A 103 -11.25 -1.09 -10.15
CA VAL A 103 -11.51 -0.18 -11.28
C VAL A 103 -12.29 1.04 -10.81
N GLU A 104 -13.38 0.84 -10.07
CA GLU A 104 -14.19 1.93 -9.52
C GLU A 104 -13.37 2.88 -8.63
N LEU A 105 -12.53 2.33 -7.76
CA LEU A 105 -11.64 3.12 -6.89
C LEU A 105 -10.63 3.93 -7.70
N ILE A 106 -10.00 3.34 -8.71
CA ILE A 106 -9.01 4.01 -9.54
C ILE A 106 -9.65 5.14 -10.34
N ASP A 107 -10.78 4.88 -10.98
CA ASP A 107 -11.52 5.87 -11.79
C ASP A 107 -11.97 7.04 -10.92
N TRP A 108 -12.53 6.77 -9.75
CA TRP A 108 -12.89 7.80 -8.78
C TRP A 108 -11.67 8.63 -8.36
N THR A 109 -10.55 7.98 -8.03
CA THR A 109 -9.33 8.67 -7.60
C THR A 109 -8.79 9.59 -8.70
N VAL A 110 -8.74 9.10 -9.94
CA VAL A 110 -8.29 9.90 -11.09
C VAL A 110 -9.21 11.09 -11.32
N GLN A 111 -10.52 10.88 -11.26
CA GLN A 111 -11.52 11.94 -11.44
C GLN A 111 -11.38 13.02 -10.36
N GLU A 112 -11.33 12.64 -9.09
CA GLU A 112 -11.29 13.61 -7.97
C GLU A 112 -9.94 14.34 -7.89
N LEU A 113 -8.83 13.66 -8.19
CA LEU A 113 -7.51 14.28 -8.24
C LEU A 113 -7.33 15.23 -9.46
N SER A 114 -8.08 15.00 -10.53
CA SER A 114 -8.11 15.91 -11.70
C SER A 114 -9.03 17.11 -11.48
N GLY A 115 -9.95 17.00 -10.53
CA GLY A 115 -10.85 18.07 -10.13
C GLY A 115 -10.22 19.00 -9.09
N SER A 116 -10.96 20.05 -8.75
CA SER A 116 -10.57 21.01 -7.69
C SER A 116 -11.56 21.01 -6.51
N THR A 117 -12.42 19.99 -6.42
CA THR A 117 -13.47 19.93 -5.41
C THR A 117 -12.89 19.64 -4.04
N TYR A 118 -11.97 18.68 -3.96
CA TYR A 118 -11.37 18.23 -2.70
C TYR A 118 -9.87 18.45 -2.69
N HIS A 119 -9.35 18.71 -1.50
CA HIS A 119 -7.89 18.78 -1.33
C HIS A 119 -7.26 17.41 -1.62
N PRO A 120 -6.13 17.34 -2.38
CA PRO A 120 -5.52 16.07 -2.77
C PRO A 120 -5.25 15.10 -1.61
N LEU A 121 -4.87 15.60 -0.43
CA LEU A 121 -4.65 14.74 0.75
C LEU A 121 -5.90 13.99 1.19
N LEU A 122 -7.08 14.59 1.06
CA LEU A 122 -8.35 13.91 1.39
C LEU A 122 -8.64 12.79 0.40
N VAL A 123 -8.42 13.05 -0.89
CA VAL A 123 -8.63 12.04 -1.94
C VAL A 123 -7.64 10.90 -1.78
N ILE A 124 -6.35 11.21 -1.56
CA ILE A 124 -5.30 10.19 -1.35
C ILE A 124 -5.57 9.38 -0.08
N GLY A 125 -5.96 10.04 1.02
CA GLY A 125 -6.32 9.34 2.26
C GLY A 125 -7.49 8.38 2.07
N ASN A 126 -8.54 8.82 1.36
CA ASN A 126 -9.70 7.99 1.06
C ASN A 126 -9.34 6.80 0.14
N PHE A 127 -8.50 7.04 -0.89
CA PHE A 127 -7.94 5.97 -1.71
C PHE A 127 -7.23 4.91 -0.86
N VAL A 128 -6.39 5.30 0.08
CA VAL A 128 -5.65 4.38 0.96
C VAL A 128 -6.61 3.54 1.81
N VAL A 129 -7.61 4.17 2.41
CA VAL A 129 -8.61 3.48 3.24
C VAL A 129 -9.38 2.44 2.42
N GLU A 130 -9.88 2.83 1.23
CA GLU A 130 -10.63 1.93 0.34
C GLU A 130 -9.74 0.82 -0.23
N PHE A 131 -8.52 1.15 -0.65
CA PHE A 131 -7.55 0.15 -1.14
C PHE A 131 -7.26 -0.92 -0.08
N LEU A 132 -7.05 -0.51 1.17
CA LEU A 132 -6.81 -1.43 2.28
C LEU A 132 -8.07 -2.21 2.68
N ASN A 133 -9.28 -1.64 2.47
CA ASN A 133 -10.54 -2.34 2.66
C ASN A 133 -10.79 -3.40 1.57
N ILE A 134 -10.52 -3.07 0.32
CA ILE A 134 -10.59 -4.04 -0.80
C ILE A 134 -9.56 -5.15 -0.58
N HIS A 135 -8.37 -4.80 -0.15
CA HIS A 135 -7.24 -5.72 0.09
C HIS A 135 -6.97 -6.61 -1.12
N PRO A 136 -6.63 -6.02 -2.28
CA PRO A 136 -6.77 -6.67 -3.57
C PRO A 136 -5.81 -7.82 -3.83
N PHE A 137 -4.68 -7.88 -3.12
CA PHE A 137 -3.66 -8.91 -3.32
C PHE A 137 -3.63 -9.90 -2.16
N THR A 138 -3.02 -11.06 -2.39
CA THR A 138 -2.87 -12.11 -1.37
C THR A 138 -1.95 -11.65 -0.24
N ASP A 139 -0.89 -10.88 -0.56
CA ASP A 139 0.05 -10.28 0.39
C ASP A 139 0.54 -8.91 -0.13
N GLY A 140 1.26 -8.15 0.70
CA GLY A 140 1.91 -6.90 0.31
C GLY A 140 1.01 -5.66 0.24
N ASN A 141 -0.29 -5.77 0.52
CA ASN A 141 -1.23 -4.65 0.39
C ASN A 141 -0.83 -3.42 1.23
N GLY A 142 -0.42 -3.61 2.48
CA GLY A 142 0.00 -2.51 3.34
C GLY A 142 1.29 -1.81 2.86
N ARG A 143 2.25 -2.57 2.34
CA ARG A 143 3.49 -2.01 1.76
C ARG A 143 3.20 -1.28 0.45
N LEU A 144 2.38 -1.89 -0.40
CA LEU A 144 1.97 -1.29 -1.66
C LEU A 144 1.16 -0.01 -1.44
N SER A 145 0.24 0.03 -0.46
CA SER A 145 -0.51 1.25 -0.15
C SER A 145 0.42 2.42 0.21
N ARG A 146 1.50 2.18 0.95
CA ARG A 146 2.50 3.22 1.27
C ARG A 146 3.28 3.70 0.03
N ILE A 147 3.66 2.79 -0.86
CA ILE A 147 4.28 3.16 -2.16
C ILE A 147 3.33 4.01 -2.98
N LEU A 148 2.06 3.61 -3.10
CA LEU A 148 1.03 4.34 -3.84
C LEU A 148 0.76 5.72 -3.22
N THR A 149 0.78 5.81 -1.89
CA THR A 149 0.67 7.10 -1.18
C THR A 149 1.82 8.02 -1.58
N ASN A 150 3.08 7.57 -1.50
CA ASN A 150 4.24 8.35 -1.91
C ASN A 150 4.12 8.81 -3.38
N PHE A 151 3.73 7.90 -4.27
CA PHE A 151 3.54 8.19 -5.69
C PHE A 151 2.46 9.26 -5.93
N LEU A 152 1.27 9.09 -5.35
CA LEU A 152 0.16 10.03 -5.51
C LEU A 152 0.48 11.39 -4.89
N MET A 153 1.15 11.42 -3.75
CA MET A 153 1.62 12.66 -3.12
C MET A 153 2.56 13.43 -4.05
N LEU A 154 3.57 12.77 -4.62
CA LEU A 154 4.50 13.39 -5.57
C LEU A 154 3.77 13.93 -6.81
N LYS A 155 2.84 13.15 -7.38
CA LYS A 155 2.02 13.58 -8.53
C LYS A 155 1.23 14.86 -8.26
N HIS A 156 0.91 15.14 -7.01
CA HIS A 156 0.11 16.30 -6.61
C HIS A 156 0.92 17.37 -5.86
N GLY A 157 2.24 17.43 -6.12
CA GLY A 157 3.10 18.54 -5.73
C GLY A 157 3.72 18.44 -4.34
N PHE A 158 3.55 17.33 -3.62
CA PHE A 158 4.19 17.12 -2.32
C PHE A 158 5.63 16.60 -2.51
N LEU A 159 6.49 17.44 -3.08
CA LEU A 159 7.84 17.09 -3.53
C LEU A 159 8.83 16.78 -2.38
N TYR A 160 8.42 16.96 -1.14
CA TYR A 160 9.23 16.62 0.03
C TYR A 160 9.19 15.13 0.41
N MET A 161 8.33 14.32 -0.23
CA MET A 161 8.15 12.90 0.11
C MET A 161 9.44 12.07 0.11
N PRO A 162 10.42 12.28 -0.80
CA PRO A 162 11.68 11.54 -0.74
C PRO A 162 12.57 11.87 0.48
N TYR A 163 12.27 12.97 1.18
CA TYR A 163 13.03 13.42 2.34
C TYR A 163 12.35 13.10 3.68
N VAL A 164 11.18 12.47 3.64
CA VAL A 164 10.38 12.10 4.81
C VAL A 164 10.12 10.61 4.81
N SER A 165 10.45 9.94 5.91
CA SER A 165 10.14 8.52 6.04
C SER A 165 8.68 8.34 6.45
N HIS A 166 7.81 8.08 5.46
CA HIS A 166 6.41 7.75 5.68
C HIS A 166 6.25 6.47 6.54
N GLU A 167 7.11 5.47 6.32
CA GLU A 167 7.14 4.24 7.11
C GLU A 167 7.42 4.52 8.58
N LYS A 168 8.41 5.37 8.85
CA LYS A 168 8.76 5.72 10.22
C LYS A 168 7.64 6.47 10.92
N LEU A 169 6.96 7.38 10.23
CA LEU A 169 5.80 8.09 10.79
C LEU A 169 4.67 7.11 11.17
N ILE A 170 4.38 6.13 10.33
CA ILE A 170 3.38 5.09 10.62
C ILE A 170 3.84 4.20 11.77
N GLU A 171 5.11 3.79 11.80
CA GLU A 171 5.62 2.91 12.86
C GLU A 171 5.64 3.62 14.22
N ASP A 172 6.09 4.88 14.26
CA ASP A 172 6.12 5.68 15.48
C ASP A 172 4.70 5.97 16.03
N ASN A 173 3.67 5.97 15.17
CA ASN A 173 2.26 6.23 15.52
C ASN A 173 1.35 5.01 15.21
N LYS A 174 1.89 3.81 15.21
CA LYS A 174 1.23 2.58 14.77
C LYS A 174 -0.15 2.33 15.40
N PRO A 175 -0.33 2.46 16.73
CA PRO A 175 -1.64 2.25 17.34
C PRO A 175 -2.69 3.24 16.81
N ASP A 176 -2.35 4.52 16.71
CA ASP A 176 -3.26 5.58 16.26
C ASP A 176 -3.60 5.42 14.77
N TYR A 177 -2.61 5.05 13.95
CA TYR A 177 -2.81 4.75 12.54
C TYR A 177 -3.82 3.61 12.32
N TYR A 178 -3.65 2.48 13.01
CA TYR A 178 -4.58 1.36 12.88
C TYR A 178 -5.97 1.65 13.46
N LEU A 179 -6.04 2.46 14.54
CA LEU A 179 -7.31 2.89 15.10
C LEU A 179 -8.07 3.78 14.13
N ALA A 180 -7.40 4.79 13.55
CA ALA A 180 -7.99 5.68 12.55
C ALA A 180 -8.43 4.92 11.30
N LEU A 181 -7.60 4.01 10.79
CA LEU A 181 -7.94 3.16 9.66
C LEU A 181 -9.19 2.32 9.94
N ARG A 182 -9.27 1.71 11.12
CA ARG A 182 -10.44 0.90 11.51
C ARG A 182 -11.70 1.74 11.67
N GLN A 183 -11.59 2.95 12.20
CA GLN A 183 -12.72 3.87 12.33
C GLN A 183 -13.22 4.28 10.94
N ALA A 184 -12.32 4.69 10.05
CA ALA A 184 -12.68 5.04 8.68
C ALA A 184 -13.35 3.88 7.93
N GLN A 185 -12.79 2.66 8.03
CA GLN A 185 -13.37 1.48 7.38
C GLN A 185 -14.79 1.11 7.86
N ARG A 186 -15.13 1.40 9.12
CA ARG A 186 -16.48 1.16 9.64
C ARG A 186 -17.55 2.03 9.00
N THR A 187 -17.16 3.18 8.45
CA THR A 187 -18.06 4.15 7.84
C THR A 187 -18.07 4.09 6.32
N LEU A 188 -17.18 3.28 5.73
CA LEU A 188 -17.22 2.99 4.32
C LEU A 188 -18.62 2.48 3.93
N ARG A 189 -19.19 3.08 2.87
CA ARG A 189 -20.52 2.73 2.34
C ARG A 189 -21.68 2.96 3.31
N THR A 190 -21.48 3.78 4.34
CA THR A 190 -22.58 4.25 5.21
C THR A 190 -22.96 5.69 4.84
N ASN A 191 -24.21 6.08 5.18
CA ASN A 191 -24.68 7.45 4.99
C ASN A 191 -24.23 8.40 6.11
N ASN A 192 -23.17 8.07 6.83
CA ASN A 192 -22.66 8.88 7.93
C ASN A 192 -21.30 9.50 7.55
N PRO A 193 -21.30 10.73 6.99
CA PRO A 193 -20.08 11.39 6.52
C PRO A 193 -19.19 11.94 7.64
N ASP A 194 -19.65 11.93 8.90
CA ASP A 194 -19.01 12.66 10.01
C ASP A 194 -17.65 12.08 10.46
N ILE A 195 -17.21 10.97 9.90
CA ILE A 195 -15.98 10.30 10.30
C ILE A 195 -14.81 10.56 9.33
N TYR A 196 -15.07 11.25 8.22
CA TYR A 196 -14.04 11.64 7.25
C TYR A 196 -13.50 13.07 7.43
N VAL A 197 -13.90 13.77 8.47
CA VAL A 197 -13.47 15.16 8.75
C VAL A 197 -12.46 15.18 9.87
#